data_f8648c3d0b11434d27c1015bc0ee5dbc
#
_entry.id   f8648c3d0b11434d27c1015bc0ee5dbc
#
_cell.length_a   1.000
_cell.length_b   1.000
_cell.length_c   1.000
_cell.angle_alpha   90.00
_cell.angle_beta   90.00
_cell.angle_gamma   90.00
#
_symmetry.space_group_name_H-M   'P 1'
#
loop_
_entity.id
_entity.type
_entity.pdbx_description
1 polymer ?
#
loop_
_entity_poly.entity_id
_entity_poly.type
_entity_poly.pdbx_seq_one_letter_code
_entity_poly.pdbx_strand_id
1 'polypeptide(L)'
;MPEADPRFQQAIELFNSQQWYDAHDVFEELWHETGEPERRSLQGILQVAVAQLHLQRGNRRGATILFGEALGRLRRPGTPDLGLDLDGLCAVIQGRLELLQPNADDSPRLSA
;
A
#
# COMPACT_ATOMS: atom_id res chain seq x y z
N MET A 1 18.10 -1.51 10.06
CA MET A 1 17.65 -1.40 8.64
C MET A 1 16.75 -2.57 8.32
N PRO A 2 15.46 -2.33 8.11
CA PRO A 2 14.51 -3.43 7.89
C PRO A 2 14.84 -4.25 6.65
N GLU A 3 15.38 -3.62 5.60
CA GLU A 3 15.74 -4.31 4.35
C GLU A 3 16.86 -5.35 4.51
N ALA A 4 17.61 -5.28 5.60
CA ALA A 4 18.65 -6.27 5.90
C ALA A 4 18.11 -7.50 6.67
N ASP A 5 16.87 -7.44 7.16
CA ASP A 5 16.24 -8.53 7.88
C ASP A 5 15.72 -9.57 6.88
N PRO A 6 15.97 -10.88 7.10
CA PRO A 6 15.45 -11.92 6.19
C PRO A 6 13.94 -11.90 6.01
N ARG A 7 13.19 -11.43 7.01
CA ARG A 7 11.73 -11.30 6.91
C ARG A 7 11.31 -10.30 5.84
N PHE A 8 12.14 -9.29 5.55
CA PHE A 8 11.83 -8.30 4.52
C PHE A 8 11.72 -8.96 3.15
N GLN A 9 12.70 -9.79 2.79
CA GLN A 9 12.66 -10.51 1.51
C GLN A 9 11.51 -11.50 1.47
N GLN A 10 11.24 -12.20 2.58
CA GLN A 10 10.10 -13.10 2.70
C GLN A 10 8.79 -12.35 2.45
N ALA A 11 8.62 -11.20 3.06
CA ALA A 11 7.40 -10.38 2.90
C ALA A 11 7.22 -9.92 1.45
N ILE A 12 8.31 -9.53 0.79
CA ILE A 12 8.28 -9.13 -0.62
C ILE A 12 7.83 -10.31 -1.51
N GLU A 13 8.37 -11.50 -1.27
CA GLU A 13 7.98 -12.68 -2.04
C GLU A 13 6.51 -13.03 -1.86
N LEU A 14 6.01 -12.95 -0.63
CA LEU A 14 4.59 -13.15 -0.34
C LEU A 14 3.73 -12.11 -1.05
N PHE A 15 4.13 -10.84 -0.99
CA PHE A 15 3.43 -9.74 -1.65
C PHE A 15 3.38 -9.98 -3.18
N ASN A 16 4.52 -10.31 -3.77
CA ASN A 16 4.62 -10.52 -5.21
C ASN A 16 3.86 -11.77 -5.68
N SER A 17 3.63 -12.73 -4.78
CA SER A 17 2.80 -13.92 -5.07
C SER A 17 1.32 -13.68 -4.74
N GLN A 18 0.94 -12.45 -4.40
CA GLN A 18 -0.43 -12.08 -4.06
C GLN A 18 -0.97 -12.78 -2.81
N GLN A 19 -0.10 -13.20 -1.93
CA GLN A 19 -0.45 -13.74 -0.62
C GLN A 19 -0.54 -12.58 0.38
N TRP A 20 -1.58 -11.77 0.20
CA TRP A 20 -1.71 -10.46 0.85
C TRP A 20 -1.77 -10.53 2.37
N TYR A 21 -2.52 -11.49 2.90
CA TYR A 21 -2.64 -11.65 4.36
C TYR A 21 -1.30 -11.99 4.98
N ASP A 22 -0.61 -12.99 4.42
CA ASP A 22 0.69 -13.42 4.96
C ASP A 22 1.75 -12.33 4.78
N ALA A 23 1.74 -11.64 3.65
CA ALA A 23 2.63 -10.50 3.43
C ALA A 23 2.40 -9.40 4.47
N HIS A 24 1.15 -9.06 4.71
CA HIS A 24 0.77 -8.08 5.72
C HIS A 24 1.31 -8.46 7.09
N ASP A 25 1.14 -9.71 7.51
CA ASP A 25 1.60 -10.17 8.82
C ASP A 25 3.11 -9.99 8.99
N VAL A 26 3.89 -10.37 7.99
CA VAL A 26 5.35 -10.26 8.06
C VAL A 26 5.80 -8.80 8.04
N PHE A 27 5.19 -7.97 7.18
CA PHE A 27 5.49 -6.54 7.16
C PHE A 27 5.10 -5.87 8.49
N GLU A 28 4.01 -6.30 9.12
CA GLU A 28 3.59 -5.74 10.39
C GLU A 28 4.58 -6.08 11.52
N GLU A 29 5.11 -7.29 11.54
CA GLU A 29 6.16 -7.67 12.48
C GLU A 29 7.38 -6.74 12.35
N LEU A 30 7.83 -6.50 11.12
CA LEU A 30 8.94 -5.59 10.86
C LEU A 30 8.59 -4.16 11.25
N TRP A 31 7.37 -3.73 10.96
CA TRP A 31 6.90 -2.40 11.29
C TRP A 31 6.94 -2.14 12.80
N HIS A 32 6.53 -3.10 13.61
CA HIS A 32 6.59 -2.98 15.07
C HIS A 32 8.01 -2.79 15.60
N GLU A 33 9.00 -3.32 14.92
CA GLU A 33 10.39 -3.29 15.34
C GLU A 33 11.21 -2.19 14.68
N THR A 34 10.61 -1.39 13.81
CA THR A 34 11.30 -0.40 13.00
C THR A 34 10.88 1.02 13.40
N GLY A 35 11.88 1.92 13.53
CA GLY A 35 11.61 3.33 13.78
C GLY A 35 11.47 4.13 12.49
N GLU A 36 11.10 5.40 12.63
CA GLU A 36 11.04 6.34 11.54
C GLU A 36 12.45 6.69 11.04
N PRO A 37 12.64 7.00 9.76
CA PRO A 37 11.59 7.15 8.74
C PRO A 37 11.21 5.83 8.03
N GLU A 38 11.96 4.75 8.20
CA GLU A 38 11.74 3.47 7.51
C GLU A 38 10.39 2.85 7.86
N ARG A 39 9.89 3.10 9.07
CA ARG A 39 8.60 2.62 9.52
C ARG A 39 7.47 3.09 8.61
N ARG A 40 7.55 4.33 8.12
CA ARG A 40 6.55 4.89 7.20
C ARG A 40 6.49 4.11 5.89
N SER A 41 7.65 3.72 5.36
CA SER A 41 7.71 2.90 4.15
C SER A 41 7.01 1.56 4.35
N LEU A 42 7.32 0.87 5.44
CA LEU A 42 6.71 -0.42 5.77
C LEU A 42 5.19 -0.27 5.94
N GLN A 43 4.75 0.79 6.61
CA GLN A 43 3.33 1.04 6.81
C GLN A 43 2.59 1.23 5.49
N GLY A 44 3.16 2.01 4.57
CA GLY A 44 2.56 2.21 3.25
C GLY A 44 2.43 0.90 2.49
N ILE A 45 3.49 0.07 2.50
CA ILE A 45 3.49 -1.21 1.78
C ILE A 45 2.47 -2.19 2.39
N LEU A 46 2.45 -2.31 3.72
CA LEU A 46 1.49 -3.22 4.36
C LEU A 46 0.05 -2.78 4.13
N GLN A 47 -0.21 -1.47 4.03
CA GLN A 47 -1.54 -0.97 3.71
C GLN A 47 -1.98 -1.34 2.29
N VAL A 48 -1.05 -1.41 1.34
CA VAL A 48 -1.35 -1.91 -0.01
C VAL A 48 -1.83 -3.35 0.05
N ALA A 49 -1.14 -4.19 0.83
CA ALA A 49 -1.55 -5.59 0.99
C ALA A 49 -2.96 -5.71 1.59
N VAL A 50 -3.26 -4.91 2.61
CA VAL A 50 -4.60 -4.91 3.23
C VAL A 50 -5.66 -4.37 2.27
N ALA A 51 -5.33 -3.35 1.48
CA ALA A 51 -6.24 -2.84 0.45
C ALA A 51 -6.61 -3.93 -0.57
N GLN A 52 -5.61 -4.72 -0.99
CA GLN A 52 -5.86 -5.83 -1.90
C GLN A 52 -6.74 -6.92 -1.27
N LEU A 53 -6.56 -7.19 0.03
CA LEU A 53 -7.45 -8.10 0.76
C LEU A 53 -8.90 -7.61 0.74
N HIS A 54 -9.10 -6.32 0.95
CA HIS A 54 -10.44 -5.73 0.88
C HIS A 54 -11.05 -5.89 -0.50
N LEU A 55 -10.26 -5.70 -1.58
CA LEU A 55 -10.74 -5.93 -2.94
C LEU A 55 -11.18 -7.37 -3.14
N GLN A 56 -10.39 -8.34 -2.67
CA GLN A 56 -10.74 -9.75 -2.79
C GLN A 56 -12.05 -10.10 -2.08
N ARG A 57 -12.38 -9.36 -1.03
CA ARG A 57 -13.60 -9.56 -0.25
C ARG A 57 -14.76 -8.68 -0.72
N GLY A 58 -14.59 -7.96 -1.82
CA GLY A 58 -15.60 -7.08 -2.36
C GLY A 58 -15.78 -5.77 -1.60
N ASN A 59 -14.88 -5.45 -0.67
CA ASN A 59 -14.93 -4.21 0.10
C ASN A 59 -14.21 -3.08 -0.64
N ARG A 60 -14.86 -2.50 -1.63
CA ARG A 60 -14.28 -1.43 -2.46
C ARG A 60 -13.98 -0.18 -1.64
N ARG A 61 -14.85 0.17 -0.70
CA ARG A 61 -14.67 1.36 0.14
C ARG A 61 -13.43 1.24 1.02
N GLY A 62 -13.25 0.10 1.69
CA GLY A 62 -12.08 -0.16 2.52
C GLY A 62 -10.80 -0.13 1.70
N ALA A 63 -10.83 -0.74 0.50
CA ALA A 63 -9.69 -0.72 -0.40
C ALA A 63 -9.33 0.71 -0.82
N THR A 64 -10.32 1.53 -1.19
CA THR A 64 -10.10 2.91 -1.61
C THR A 64 -9.44 3.73 -0.52
N ILE A 65 -9.92 3.60 0.72
CA ILE A 65 -9.35 4.33 1.86
C ILE A 65 -7.89 3.94 2.06
N LEU A 66 -7.59 2.65 2.09
CA LEU A 66 -6.24 2.16 2.36
C LEU A 66 -5.26 2.43 1.23
N PHE A 67 -5.70 2.31 -0.02
CA PHE A 67 -4.85 2.71 -1.15
C PHE A 67 -4.51 4.20 -1.09
N GLY A 68 -5.47 5.05 -0.75
CA GLY A 68 -5.24 6.48 -0.60
C GLY A 68 -4.25 6.79 0.51
N GLU A 69 -4.39 6.14 1.67
CA GLU A 69 -3.45 6.32 2.78
C GLU A 69 -2.04 5.83 2.42
N ALA A 70 -1.94 4.67 1.78
CA ALA A 70 -0.67 4.13 1.34
C ALA A 70 0.04 5.08 0.37
N LEU A 71 -0.70 5.59 -0.60
CA LEU A 71 -0.16 6.52 -1.58
C LEU A 71 0.38 7.78 -0.91
N GLY A 72 -0.38 8.35 0.04
CA GLY A 72 0.05 9.53 0.78
C GLY A 72 1.34 9.30 1.57
N ARG A 73 1.47 8.13 2.20
CA ARG A 73 2.69 7.78 2.95
C ARG A 73 3.89 7.56 2.05
N LEU A 74 3.70 6.79 0.97
CA LEU A 74 4.80 6.43 0.07
C LEU A 74 5.30 7.62 -0.74
N ARG A 75 4.44 8.60 -1.04
CA ARG A 75 4.82 9.82 -1.77
C ARG A 75 5.33 10.94 -0.87
N ARG A 76 5.23 10.79 0.44
CA ARG A 76 5.71 11.83 1.35
C ARG A 76 7.21 12.03 1.18
N PRO A 77 7.70 13.28 1.02
CA PRO A 77 9.13 13.55 0.91
C PRO A 77 9.91 12.96 2.07
N GLY A 78 11.04 12.34 1.76
CA GLY A 78 11.88 11.71 2.77
C GLY A 78 11.49 10.29 3.14
N THR A 79 10.49 9.70 2.49
CA THR A 79 10.15 8.28 2.69
C THR A 79 11.23 7.42 2.04
N PRO A 80 11.95 6.58 2.82
CA PRO A 80 12.98 5.71 2.25
C PRO A 80 12.38 4.66 1.33
N ASP A 81 13.08 4.36 0.22
CA ASP A 81 12.61 3.38 -0.74
C ASP A 81 12.92 1.92 -0.34
N LEU A 82 13.81 1.72 0.63
CA LEU A 82 14.24 0.40 1.13
C LEU A 82 14.77 -0.50 -0.01
N GLY A 83 15.31 0.10 -1.06
CA GLY A 83 15.79 -0.63 -2.23
C GLY A 83 14.69 -1.11 -3.18
N LEU A 84 13.46 -0.65 -2.99
CA LEU A 84 12.30 -1.02 -3.80
C LEU A 84 11.93 0.09 -4.79
N ASP A 85 11.25 -0.28 -5.88
CA ASP A 85 10.66 0.67 -6.81
C ASP A 85 9.33 1.19 -6.26
N LEU A 86 9.39 2.13 -5.31
CA LEU A 86 8.19 2.71 -4.71
C LEU A 86 7.43 3.60 -5.69
N ASP A 87 8.12 4.24 -6.64
CA ASP A 87 7.45 5.04 -7.67
C ASP A 87 6.59 4.15 -8.56
N GLY A 88 7.10 2.99 -8.95
CA GLY A 88 6.33 2.00 -9.70
C GLY A 88 5.12 1.49 -8.91
N LEU A 89 5.31 1.21 -7.62
CA LEU A 89 4.20 0.80 -6.74
C LEU A 89 3.14 1.91 -6.65
N CYS A 90 3.56 3.16 -6.48
CA CYS A 90 2.64 4.30 -6.43
C CYS A 90 1.83 4.44 -7.72
N ALA A 91 2.45 4.19 -8.88
CA ALA A 91 1.74 4.22 -10.16
C ALA A 91 0.66 3.14 -10.22
N VAL A 92 0.95 1.93 -9.72
CA VAL A 92 -0.05 0.86 -9.63
C VAL A 92 -1.20 1.25 -8.70
N ILE A 93 -0.89 1.80 -7.53
CA ILE A 93 -1.90 2.27 -6.57
C ILE A 93 -2.79 3.33 -7.20
N GLN A 94 -2.20 4.29 -7.90
CA GLN A 94 -2.94 5.34 -8.58
C GLN A 94 -3.91 4.76 -9.61
N GLY A 95 -3.46 3.77 -10.39
CA GLY A 95 -4.32 3.07 -11.35
C GLY A 95 -5.48 2.33 -10.68
N ARG A 96 -5.23 1.69 -9.53
CA ARG A 96 -6.29 1.04 -8.75
C ARG A 96 -7.32 2.05 -8.25
N LEU A 97 -6.87 3.19 -7.75
CA LEU A 97 -7.76 4.23 -7.26
C LEU A 97 -8.65 4.78 -8.39
N GLU A 98 -8.09 4.96 -9.58
CA GLU A 98 -8.88 5.40 -10.74
C GLU A 98 -9.97 4.40 -11.11
N LEU A 99 -9.66 3.10 -11.05
CA LEU A 99 -10.63 2.04 -11.32
C LEU A 99 -11.72 1.95 -10.25
N LEU A 100 -11.42 2.37 -9.02
CA LEU A 100 -12.36 2.32 -7.91
C LEU A 100 -13.25 3.56 -7.83
N GLN A 101 -12.95 4.62 -8.59
CA GLN A 101 -13.76 5.83 -8.59
C GLN A 101 -15.12 5.58 -9.23
N PRO A 102 -16.19 6.22 -8.72
CA PRO A 102 -17.51 6.17 -9.37
C PRO A 102 -17.43 6.71 -10.78
N ASN A 103 -18.36 6.27 -11.65
CA ASN A 103 -18.49 6.82 -12.99
C ASN A 103 -18.70 8.33 -12.95
N ALA A 104 -18.26 9.03 -13.99
CA ALA A 104 -18.41 10.48 -14.08
C ALA A 104 -19.88 10.92 -13.92
N ASP A 105 -20.83 10.09 -14.38
CA ASP A 105 -22.26 10.37 -14.26
C ASP A 105 -22.76 10.32 -12.82
N ASP A 106 -22.06 9.59 -11.95
CA ASP A 106 -22.39 9.47 -10.53
C ASP A 106 -21.68 10.51 -9.67
N SER A 107 -20.81 11.30 -10.27
CA SER A 107 -20.01 12.28 -9.54
C SER A 107 -20.83 13.53 -9.25
N PRO A 108 -20.73 14.11 -8.05
CA PRO A 108 -21.35 15.41 -7.76
C PRO A 108 -20.84 16.48 -8.71
N ARG A 109 -21.73 17.36 -9.16
CA ARG A 109 -21.37 18.47 -10.02
C ARG A 109 -21.85 19.78 -9.44
N LEU A 110 -21.05 20.81 -9.64
CA LEU A 110 -21.45 22.17 -9.36
C LEU A 110 -21.77 22.84 -10.69
N SER A 111 -23.00 23.26 -10.82
CA SER A 111 -23.42 24.03 -12.00
C SER A 111 -23.26 25.53 -11.73
N ALA A 112 -22.71 26.22 -12.67
CA ALA A 112 -22.59 27.67 -12.56
C ALA A 112 -23.94 28.36 -12.81
#